data_603e5492bc1e822afeb20de1e6e7ecf7
#
_entry.id   603e5492bc1e822afeb20de1e6e7ecf7
#
_cell.length_a   1.000
_cell.length_b   1.000
_cell.length_c   1.000
_cell.angle_alpha   90.00
_cell.angle_beta   90.00
_cell.angle_gamma   90.00
#
_symmetry.space_group_name_H-M   'P 1'
#
loop_
_entity.id
_entity.type
_entity.pdbx_description
1 polymer ?
#
loop_
_entity_poly.entity_id
_entity_poly.type
_entity_poly.pdbx_seq_one_letter_code
_entity_poly.pdbx_strand_id
1 'polypeptide(L)'
;MEGGAYGAGKAGGAFDPQTFIRQPHTVLRMVSWVFSIVVFGCIVNEGYINRSDEQEEHCIFNRNRSACTYGVTVGVLTFLSSLLYLAIDVHFPQISSVKDRKKTVISDIAVSVLWAFFWFVGFCFLANQWQVSNPDDNPLNEGADAARAAITFSFFSIFTWAGQAVLAYQRYRLGSDSALFSQDYMDPSQDQGPPYPPYASNDDLDPSAGYQQPPTDAYEASPQGYQTQDY
;
A
#
# COMPACT_ATOMS: atom_id res chain seq x y z
N MET A 1 4.78 -15.66 -12.50
CA MET A 1 4.19 -14.37 -12.06
C MET A 1 4.93 -13.29 -12.84
N GLU A 2 4.31 -12.75 -13.88
CA GLU A 2 4.88 -11.62 -14.62
C GLU A 2 4.78 -10.38 -13.75
N GLY A 3 5.86 -10.08 -13.05
CA GLY A 3 5.95 -8.95 -12.13
C GLY A 3 6.17 -7.65 -12.90
N GLY A 4 5.12 -6.91 -13.16
CA GLY A 4 5.26 -5.50 -13.51
C GLY A 4 5.87 -4.71 -12.34
N ALA A 5 6.47 -3.53 -12.61
CA ALA A 5 7.10 -2.69 -11.61
C ALA A 5 6.20 -2.48 -10.38
N TYR A 6 6.71 -2.83 -9.19
CA TYR A 6 6.01 -2.78 -7.90
C TYR A 6 4.74 -3.65 -7.80
N GLY A 7 4.73 -4.82 -8.50
CA GLY A 7 3.64 -5.79 -8.37
C GLY A 7 2.35 -5.42 -9.11
N ALA A 8 2.37 -4.39 -9.96
CA ALA A 8 1.28 -4.12 -10.88
C ALA A 8 1.53 -4.86 -12.19
N GLY A 9 0.55 -5.59 -12.70
CA GLY A 9 0.53 -6.07 -14.08
C GLY A 9 0.67 -4.92 -15.08
N LYS A 10 0.62 -5.20 -16.37
CA LYS A 10 0.69 -4.18 -17.44
C LYS A 10 -0.26 -3.02 -17.13
N ALA A 11 0.23 -1.79 -17.18
CA ALA A 11 -0.58 -0.60 -17.00
C ALA A 11 -1.76 -0.64 -18.00
N GLY A 12 -3.01 -0.46 -17.49
CA GLY A 12 -4.22 -0.49 -18.31
C GLY A 12 -4.90 -1.86 -18.45
N GLY A 13 -4.46 -2.88 -17.71
CA GLY A 13 -5.19 -4.15 -17.62
C GLY A 13 -6.58 -3.97 -16.98
N ALA A 14 -7.58 -4.73 -17.45
CA ALA A 14 -8.91 -4.74 -16.85
C ALA A 14 -8.80 -5.18 -15.37
N PHE A 15 -9.54 -4.51 -14.48
CA PHE A 15 -9.60 -4.89 -13.07
C PHE A 15 -10.33 -6.24 -12.92
N ASP A 16 -9.62 -7.23 -12.38
CA ASP A 16 -10.20 -8.53 -12.03
C ASP A 16 -10.46 -8.61 -10.51
N PRO A 17 -11.71 -8.49 -10.07
CA PRO A 17 -12.06 -8.50 -8.66
C PRO A 17 -11.76 -9.83 -7.98
N GLN A 18 -11.83 -10.97 -8.69
CA GLN A 18 -11.56 -12.27 -8.10
C GLN A 18 -10.08 -12.46 -7.76
N THR A 19 -9.21 -12.08 -8.68
CA THR A 19 -7.76 -12.10 -8.45
C THR A 19 -7.37 -11.09 -7.36
N PHE A 20 -7.99 -9.91 -7.35
CA PHE A 20 -7.73 -8.87 -6.35
C PHE A 20 -8.06 -9.33 -4.92
N ILE A 21 -9.24 -9.93 -4.69
CA ILE A 21 -9.67 -10.39 -3.36
C ILE A 21 -8.78 -11.53 -2.84
N ARG A 22 -8.21 -12.35 -3.72
CA ARG A 22 -7.31 -13.46 -3.35
C ARG A 22 -5.88 -13.03 -3.04
N GLN A 23 -5.52 -11.81 -3.31
CA GLN A 23 -4.18 -11.32 -3.00
C GLN A 23 -3.96 -11.25 -1.48
N PRO A 24 -2.83 -11.75 -0.95
CA PRO A 24 -2.62 -11.85 0.49
C PRO A 24 -2.65 -10.48 1.19
N HIS A 25 -2.16 -9.41 0.56
CA HIS A 25 -2.23 -8.07 1.13
C HIS A 25 -3.66 -7.54 1.21
N THR A 26 -4.51 -7.82 0.21
CA THR A 26 -5.93 -7.44 0.22
C THR A 26 -6.68 -8.18 1.32
N VAL A 27 -6.42 -9.48 1.49
CA VAL A 27 -7.01 -10.28 2.56
C VAL A 27 -6.63 -9.72 3.94
N LEU A 28 -5.34 -9.46 4.18
CA LEU A 28 -4.89 -8.88 5.45
C LEU A 28 -5.52 -7.51 5.71
N ARG A 29 -5.70 -6.71 4.66
CA ARG A 29 -6.31 -5.38 4.77
C ARG A 29 -7.79 -5.47 5.14
N MET A 30 -8.53 -6.40 4.54
CA MET A 30 -9.93 -6.67 4.91
C MET A 30 -10.05 -7.20 6.34
N VAL A 31 -9.15 -8.09 6.76
CA VAL A 31 -9.12 -8.59 8.13
C VAL A 31 -8.83 -7.45 9.12
N SER A 32 -7.86 -6.59 8.85
CA SER A 32 -7.56 -5.42 9.68
C SER A 32 -8.73 -4.45 9.76
N TRP A 33 -9.44 -4.26 8.65
CA TRP A 33 -10.65 -3.46 8.61
C TRP A 33 -11.74 -4.01 9.54
N VAL A 34 -12.01 -5.32 9.49
CA VAL A 34 -12.97 -5.99 10.39
C VAL A 34 -12.52 -5.88 11.85
N PHE A 35 -11.25 -6.13 12.16
CA PHE A 35 -10.74 -6.03 13.53
C PHE A 35 -10.88 -4.61 14.10
N SER A 36 -10.63 -3.61 13.28
CA SER A 36 -10.82 -2.21 13.68
C SER A 36 -12.28 -1.93 14.07
N ILE A 37 -13.24 -2.41 13.28
CA ILE A 37 -14.68 -2.28 13.58
C ILE A 37 -15.02 -2.97 14.89
N VAL A 38 -14.53 -4.18 15.10
CA VAL A 38 -14.80 -4.93 16.34
C VAL A 38 -14.28 -4.15 17.55
N VAL A 39 -13.04 -3.65 17.50
CA VAL A 39 -12.46 -2.94 18.65
C VAL A 39 -13.23 -1.66 18.97
N PHE A 40 -13.38 -0.75 18.02
CA PHE A 40 -14.08 0.50 18.33
C PHE A 40 -15.57 0.28 18.58
N GLY A 41 -16.21 -0.68 17.88
CA GLY A 41 -17.61 -1.02 18.06
C GLY A 41 -17.89 -1.60 19.46
N CYS A 42 -17.06 -2.52 19.93
CA CYS A 42 -17.18 -3.05 21.31
C CYS A 42 -17.04 -1.95 22.36
N ILE A 43 -16.06 -1.05 22.19
CA ILE A 43 -15.83 0.02 23.17
C ILE A 43 -16.95 1.06 23.13
N VAL A 44 -17.43 1.47 21.94
CA VAL A 44 -18.49 2.46 21.80
C VAL A 44 -19.82 1.92 22.32
N ASN A 45 -20.11 0.63 22.07
CA ASN A 45 -21.40 0.05 22.41
C ASN A 45 -21.50 -0.37 23.88
N GLU A 46 -20.45 -0.98 24.43
CA GLU A 46 -20.47 -1.59 25.76
C GLU A 46 -19.28 -1.18 26.65
N GLY A 47 -18.40 -0.31 26.17
CA GLY A 47 -17.21 0.14 26.93
C GLY A 47 -17.50 1.25 27.94
N TYR A 48 -18.72 1.76 27.97
CA TYR A 48 -19.16 2.78 28.92
C TYR A 48 -20.27 2.23 29.80
N ILE A 49 -20.05 2.24 31.10
CA ILE A 49 -20.98 1.72 32.10
C ILE A 49 -21.71 2.92 32.75
N ASN A 50 -23.04 2.84 32.73
CA ASN A 50 -23.91 3.80 33.41
C ASN A 50 -24.47 3.14 34.68
N ARG A 51 -24.03 3.60 35.86
CA ARG A 51 -24.56 3.12 37.11
C ARG A 51 -25.69 4.05 37.59
N SER A 52 -26.76 3.45 38.13
CA SER A 52 -27.92 4.19 38.60
C SER A 52 -27.63 5.10 39.79
N ASP A 53 -26.52 4.91 40.50
CA ASP A 53 -26.03 5.73 41.63
C ASP A 53 -25.05 6.83 41.20
N GLU A 54 -24.62 6.87 39.92
CA GLU A 54 -23.71 7.87 39.38
C GLU A 54 -24.41 8.69 38.25
N GLN A 55 -24.04 9.96 38.14
CA GLN A 55 -24.61 10.86 37.11
C GLN A 55 -23.88 10.81 35.81
N GLU A 56 -22.68 10.22 35.75
CA GLU A 56 -21.83 10.15 34.54
C GLU A 56 -21.45 8.72 34.23
N GLU A 57 -21.46 8.40 32.92
CA GLU A 57 -20.93 7.15 32.44
C GLU A 57 -19.41 7.08 32.59
N HIS A 58 -18.90 5.93 33.00
CA HIS A 58 -17.47 5.72 33.13
C HIS A 58 -16.97 4.58 32.23
N CYS A 59 -15.69 4.70 31.82
CA CYS A 59 -15.06 3.70 30.99
C CYS A 59 -14.81 2.40 31.74
N ILE A 60 -15.14 1.26 31.15
CA ILE A 60 -14.97 -0.07 31.73
C ILE A 60 -13.52 -0.41 32.07
N PHE A 61 -12.56 0.20 31.36
CA PHE A 61 -11.13 0.04 31.63
C PHE A 61 -10.69 0.92 32.79
N ASN A 62 -10.89 0.43 34.03
CA ASN A 62 -10.46 1.08 35.27
C ASN A 62 -10.97 2.53 35.43
N ARG A 63 -12.18 2.81 34.94
CA ARG A 63 -12.77 4.18 34.96
C ARG A 63 -11.90 5.20 34.16
N ASN A 64 -10.88 4.74 33.45
CA ASN A 64 -9.96 5.59 32.72
C ASN A 64 -10.53 5.98 31.33
N ARG A 65 -11.10 7.18 31.27
CA ARG A 65 -11.67 7.73 30.02
C ARG A 65 -10.66 7.72 28.87
N SER A 66 -9.37 7.94 29.17
CA SER A 66 -8.33 7.95 28.14
C SER A 66 -8.16 6.57 27.46
N ALA A 67 -8.40 5.47 28.19
CA ALA A 67 -8.31 4.12 27.62
C ALA A 67 -9.41 3.88 26.59
N CYS A 68 -10.67 4.18 26.92
CA CYS A 68 -11.78 4.10 25.97
C CYS A 68 -11.57 5.03 24.77
N THR A 69 -11.20 6.28 25.01
CA THR A 69 -10.94 7.26 23.94
C THR A 69 -9.82 6.80 23.03
N TYR A 70 -8.73 6.26 23.58
CA TYR A 70 -7.62 5.72 22.78
C TYR A 70 -8.07 4.57 21.87
N GLY A 71 -8.76 3.58 22.45
CA GLY A 71 -9.24 2.41 21.71
C GLY A 71 -10.20 2.79 20.58
N VAL A 72 -11.14 3.70 20.84
CA VAL A 72 -12.06 4.21 19.81
C VAL A 72 -11.32 4.99 18.75
N THR A 73 -10.42 5.91 19.13
CA THR A 73 -9.69 6.76 18.18
C THR A 73 -8.80 5.93 17.25
N VAL A 74 -7.99 5.03 17.82
CA VAL A 74 -7.13 4.13 17.03
C VAL A 74 -7.99 3.22 16.14
N GLY A 75 -9.08 2.65 16.67
CA GLY A 75 -9.99 1.81 15.90
C GLY A 75 -10.60 2.54 14.70
N VAL A 76 -11.13 3.74 14.89
CA VAL A 76 -11.73 4.54 13.81
C VAL A 76 -10.69 4.97 12.78
N LEU A 77 -9.53 5.44 13.22
CA LEU A 77 -8.48 5.89 12.30
C LEU A 77 -7.90 4.74 11.48
N THR A 78 -7.72 3.55 12.07
CA THR A 78 -7.27 2.36 11.33
C THR A 78 -8.33 1.81 10.39
N PHE A 79 -9.60 1.90 10.77
CA PHE A 79 -10.73 1.60 9.88
C PHE A 79 -10.69 2.47 8.63
N LEU A 80 -10.59 3.79 8.79
CA LEU A 80 -10.51 4.73 7.67
C LEU A 80 -9.23 4.52 6.84
N SER A 81 -8.10 4.26 7.48
CA SER A 81 -6.84 3.96 6.79
C SER A 81 -6.94 2.68 5.96
N SER A 82 -7.59 1.62 6.47
CA SER A 82 -7.81 0.39 5.73
C SER A 82 -8.67 0.60 4.49
N LEU A 83 -9.74 1.40 4.58
CA LEU A 83 -10.58 1.75 3.43
C LEU A 83 -9.81 2.57 2.39
N LEU A 84 -9.03 3.56 2.83
CA LEU A 84 -8.21 4.38 1.95
C LEU A 84 -7.22 3.52 1.15
N TYR A 85 -6.48 2.64 1.83
CA TYR A 85 -5.50 1.78 1.15
C TYR A 85 -6.16 0.70 0.29
N LEU A 86 -7.35 0.20 0.64
CA LEU A 86 -8.14 -0.66 -0.26
C LEU A 86 -8.49 0.08 -1.54
N ALA A 87 -8.94 1.33 -1.45
CA ALA A 87 -9.22 2.15 -2.62
C ALA A 87 -7.96 2.40 -3.46
N ILE A 88 -6.83 2.72 -2.83
CA ILE A 88 -5.55 2.89 -3.50
C ILE A 88 -5.12 1.60 -4.21
N ASP A 89 -5.27 0.42 -3.58
CA ASP A 89 -4.91 -0.86 -4.17
C ASP A 89 -5.76 -1.19 -5.41
N VAL A 90 -7.05 -0.85 -5.40
CA VAL A 90 -7.92 -0.98 -6.59
C VAL A 90 -7.44 -0.09 -7.74
N HIS A 91 -7.01 1.14 -7.45
CA HIS A 91 -6.51 2.08 -8.45
C HIS A 91 -5.04 1.87 -8.82
N PHE A 92 -4.30 1.07 -8.05
CA PHE A 92 -2.85 0.86 -8.24
C PHE A 92 -2.45 0.41 -9.65
N PRO A 93 -3.17 -0.52 -10.33
CA PRO A 93 -2.86 -0.92 -11.70
C PRO A 93 -2.98 0.21 -12.72
N GLN A 94 -3.78 1.25 -12.43
CA GLN A 94 -4.01 2.39 -13.31
C GLN A 94 -2.90 3.45 -13.22
N ILE A 95 -2.06 3.40 -12.16
CA ILE A 95 -0.96 4.35 -11.97
C ILE A 95 0.12 4.06 -13.01
N SER A 96 0.30 4.95 -13.97
CA SER A 96 1.32 4.82 -15.03
C SER A 96 2.73 5.18 -14.56
N SER A 97 2.84 6.12 -13.60
CA SER A 97 4.11 6.64 -13.10
C SER A 97 4.79 5.68 -12.13
N VAL A 98 5.99 5.21 -12.47
CA VAL A 98 6.84 4.38 -11.58
C VAL A 98 7.19 5.11 -10.29
N LYS A 99 7.40 6.43 -10.35
CA LYS A 99 7.71 7.25 -9.17
C LYS A 99 6.54 7.29 -8.18
N ASP A 100 5.30 7.38 -8.67
CA ASP A 100 4.12 7.44 -7.81
C ASP A 100 3.79 6.06 -7.23
N ARG A 101 3.98 4.98 -8.00
CA ARG A 101 3.92 3.60 -7.48
C ARG A 101 4.89 3.39 -6.33
N LYS A 102 6.15 3.84 -6.48
CA LYS A 102 7.17 3.76 -5.43
C LYS A 102 6.75 4.52 -4.16
N LYS A 103 6.24 5.76 -4.30
CA LYS A 103 5.76 6.56 -3.17
C LYS A 103 4.60 5.88 -2.44
N THR A 104 3.64 5.33 -3.18
CA THR A 104 2.49 4.61 -2.60
C THR A 104 2.93 3.41 -1.78
N VAL A 105 3.87 2.59 -2.29
CA VAL A 105 4.37 1.42 -1.57
C VAL A 105 5.17 1.82 -0.32
N ILE A 106 5.99 2.88 -0.40
CA ILE A 106 6.72 3.40 0.77
C ILE A 106 5.74 3.94 1.83
N SER A 107 4.71 4.67 1.41
CA SER A 107 3.66 5.15 2.31
C SER A 107 2.93 3.99 2.99
N ASP A 108 2.62 2.92 2.26
CA ASP A 108 1.98 1.72 2.80
C ASP A 108 2.86 1.06 3.89
N ILE A 109 4.17 0.91 3.64
CA ILE A 109 5.12 0.39 4.64
C ILE A 109 5.10 1.27 5.90
N ALA A 110 5.27 2.59 5.74
CA ALA A 110 5.37 3.52 6.85
C ALA A 110 4.10 3.53 7.71
N VAL A 111 2.93 3.58 7.07
CA VAL A 111 1.63 3.59 7.74
C VAL A 111 1.34 2.25 8.41
N SER A 112 1.69 1.13 7.78
CA SER A 112 1.49 -0.20 8.36
C SER A 112 2.37 -0.41 9.61
N VAL A 113 3.63 0.02 9.59
CA VAL A 113 4.51 -0.02 10.76
C VAL A 113 3.97 0.88 11.89
N LEU A 114 3.53 2.09 11.54
CA LEU A 114 2.96 3.04 12.50
C LEU A 114 1.72 2.46 13.20
N TRP A 115 0.80 1.87 12.45
CA TRP A 115 -0.40 1.25 13.01
C TRP A 115 -0.10 -0.01 13.83
N ALA A 116 0.85 -0.84 13.41
CA ALA A 116 1.31 -1.97 14.22
C ALA A 116 1.83 -1.50 15.59
N PHE A 117 2.58 -0.40 15.61
CA PHE A 117 3.07 0.20 16.86
C PHE A 117 1.91 0.75 17.73
N PHE A 118 0.97 1.50 17.16
CA PHE A 118 -0.16 2.02 17.93
C PHE A 118 -1.07 0.90 18.45
N TRP A 119 -1.28 -0.17 17.71
CA TRP A 119 -2.02 -1.34 18.20
C TRP A 119 -1.27 -2.05 19.34
N PHE A 120 0.05 -2.15 19.26
CA PHE A 120 0.85 -2.69 20.36
C PHE A 120 0.72 -1.85 21.63
N VAL A 121 0.85 -0.54 21.53
CA VAL A 121 0.65 0.37 22.67
C VAL A 121 -0.79 0.27 23.19
N GLY A 122 -1.78 0.25 22.30
CA GLY A 122 -3.20 0.11 22.63
C GLY A 122 -3.51 -1.18 23.36
N PHE A 123 -3.01 -2.31 22.85
CA PHE A 123 -3.14 -3.59 23.53
C PHE A 123 -2.57 -3.57 24.95
N CYS A 124 -1.33 -3.10 25.11
CA CYS A 124 -0.70 -3.01 26.42
C CYS A 124 -1.49 -2.10 27.35
N PHE A 125 -1.97 -0.97 26.86
CA PHE A 125 -2.73 0.00 27.67
C PHE A 125 -4.10 -0.55 28.08
N LEU A 126 -4.89 -1.08 27.15
CA LEU A 126 -6.20 -1.65 27.45
C LEU A 126 -6.10 -2.87 28.37
N ALA A 127 -5.14 -3.77 28.10
CA ALA A 127 -4.92 -4.96 28.94
C ALA A 127 -4.49 -4.59 30.36
N ASN A 128 -3.59 -3.60 30.51
CA ASN A 128 -3.16 -3.13 31.81
C ASN A 128 -4.34 -2.50 32.59
N GLN A 129 -5.10 -1.60 31.94
CA GLN A 129 -6.25 -0.96 32.60
C GLN A 129 -7.34 -1.98 32.95
N TRP A 130 -7.54 -3.01 32.14
CA TRP A 130 -8.46 -4.11 32.46
C TRP A 130 -8.00 -4.93 33.68
N GLN A 131 -6.71 -5.22 33.79
CA GLN A 131 -6.16 -6.01 34.90
C GLN A 131 -6.22 -5.28 36.24
N VAL A 132 -6.06 -3.96 36.22
CA VAL A 132 -6.12 -3.13 37.46
C VAL A 132 -7.52 -2.62 37.77
N SER A 133 -8.52 -2.94 36.95
CA SER A 133 -9.92 -2.61 37.20
C SER A 133 -10.42 -3.26 38.49
N ASN A 134 -11.12 -2.51 39.31
CA ASN A 134 -11.71 -3.05 40.54
C ASN A 134 -13.00 -3.80 40.21
N PRO A 135 -13.18 -5.07 40.65
CA PRO A 135 -14.45 -5.79 40.47
C PRO A 135 -15.68 -5.07 41.04
N ASP A 136 -15.49 -4.28 42.10
CA ASP A 136 -16.58 -3.52 42.71
C ASP A 136 -17.12 -2.39 41.83
N ASP A 137 -16.33 -1.95 40.83
CA ASP A 137 -16.76 -0.94 39.85
C ASP A 137 -17.74 -1.51 38.83
N ASN A 138 -17.74 -2.85 38.62
CA ASN A 138 -18.64 -3.52 37.68
C ASN A 138 -19.16 -4.85 38.26
N PRO A 139 -20.02 -4.82 39.31
CA PRO A 139 -20.49 -6.01 39.99
C PRO A 139 -21.36 -6.92 39.10
N LEU A 140 -22.01 -6.38 38.08
CA LEU A 140 -22.84 -7.16 37.12
C LEU A 140 -22.04 -7.67 35.91
N ASN A 141 -20.75 -7.36 35.83
CA ASN A 141 -19.89 -7.69 34.68
C ASN A 141 -20.46 -7.19 33.34
N GLU A 142 -21.16 -6.07 33.33
CA GLU A 142 -21.67 -5.45 32.10
C GLU A 142 -20.54 -5.12 31.16
N GLY A 143 -20.67 -5.44 29.86
CA GLY A 143 -19.67 -5.17 28.83
C GLY A 143 -18.31 -5.89 28.99
N ALA A 144 -18.17 -6.79 29.96
CA ALA A 144 -16.89 -7.48 30.21
C ALA A 144 -16.43 -8.31 28.98
N ASP A 145 -17.33 -8.91 28.24
CA ASP A 145 -17.01 -9.69 27.04
C ASP A 145 -16.60 -8.76 25.89
N ALA A 146 -17.23 -7.60 25.75
CA ALA A 146 -16.85 -6.59 24.79
C ALA A 146 -15.45 -6.02 25.10
N ALA A 147 -15.12 -5.77 26.37
CA ALA A 147 -13.79 -5.35 26.79
C ALA A 147 -12.72 -6.40 26.47
N ARG A 148 -12.99 -7.68 26.77
CA ARG A 148 -12.09 -8.80 26.40
C ARG A 148 -11.93 -8.94 24.90
N ALA A 149 -13.03 -8.82 24.13
CA ALA A 149 -12.99 -8.83 22.68
C ALA A 149 -12.12 -7.67 22.15
N ALA A 150 -12.32 -6.44 22.66
CA ALA A 150 -11.52 -5.29 22.25
C ALA A 150 -10.02 -5.51 22.49
N ILE A 151 -9.63 -6.05 23.65
CA ILE A 151 -8.23 -6.39 23.95
C ILE A 151 -7.70 -7.46 22.99
N THR A 152 -8.46 -8.53 22.78
CA THR A 152 -8.07 -9.66 21.93
C THR A 152 -7.87 -9.24 20.48
N PHE A 153 -8.82 -8.48 19.92
CA PHE A 153 -8.72 -8.00 18.55
C PHE A 153 -7.66 -6.89 18.38
N SER A 154 -7.38 -6.10 19.42
CA SER A 154 -6.23 -5.20 19.44
C SER A 154 -4.91 -5.96 19.30
N PHE A 155 -4.77 -7.09 20.01
CA PHE A 155 -3.61 -7.97 19.89
C PHE A 155 -3.46 -8.56 18.49
N PHE A 156 -4.51 -9.11 17.90
CA PHE A 156 -4.46 -9.63 16.53
C PHE A 156 -4.20 -8.56 15.48
N SER A 157 -4.65 -7.33 15.73
CA SER A 157 -4.39 -6.19 14.83
C SER A 157 -2.89 -5.88 14.71
N ILE A 158 -2.09 -6.13 15.73
CA ILE A 158 -0.63 -5.99 15.66
C ILE A 158 -0.06 -6.86 14.53
N PHE A 159 -0.46 -8.13 14.49
CA PHE A 159 0.04 -9.09 13.50
C PHE A 159 -0.46 -8.79 12.09
N THR A 160 -1.71 -8.36 11.94
CA THR A 160 -2.25 -8.04 10.61
C THR A 160 -1.55 -6.82 10.02
N TRP A 161 -1.30 -5.77 10.81
CA TRP A 161 -0.57 -4.59 10.35
C TRP A 161 0.93 -4.86 10.15
N ALA A 162 1.56 -5.66 11.02
CA ALA A 162 2.93 -6.11 10.80
C ALA A 162 3.06 -6.96 9.52
N GLY A 163 2.11 -7.86 9.28
CA GLY A 163 2.05 -8.65 8.04
C GLY A 163 1.90 -7.78 6.80
N GLN A 164 1.06 -6.74 6.85
CA GLN A 164 0.93 -5.76 5.76
C GLN A 164 2.26 -5.02 5.50
N ALA A 165 2.96 -4.60 6.56
CA ALA A 165 4.27 -3.96 6.43
C ALA A 165 5.29 -4.88 5.74
N VAL A 166 5.32 -6.17 6.09
CA VAL A 166 6.20 -7.16 5.47
C VAL A 166 5.85 -7.37 3.99
N LEU A 167 4.57 -7.52 3.66
CA LEU A 167 4.13 -7.69 2.27
C LEU A 167 4.40 -6.44 1.43
N ALA A 168 4.16 -5.25 1.97
CA ALA A 168 4.48 -3.98 1.31
C ALA A 168 6.00 -3.83 1.09
N TYR A 169 6.82 -4.25 2.05
CA TYR A 169 8.27 -4.26 1.90
C TYR A 169 8.75 -5.24 0.82
N GLN A 170 8.20 -6.45 0.77
CA GLN A 170 8.50 -7.42 -0.30
C GLN A 170 8.13 -6.83 -1.68
N ARG A 171 6.97 -6.19 -1.78
CA ARG A 171 6.51 -5.50 -2.99
C ARG A 171 7.46 -4.36 -3.40
N TYR A 172 7.97 -3.60 -2.41
CA TYR A 172 8.96 -2.57 -2.65
C TYR A 172 10.27 -3.16 -3.23
N ARG A 173 10.80 -4.22 -2.64
CA ARG A 173 12.03 -4.87 -3.12
C ARG A 173 11.88 -5.39 -4.55
N LEU A 174 10.84 -6.15 -4.83
CA LEU A 174 10.57 -6.67 -6.18
C LEU A 174 10.41 -5.55 -7.22
N GLY A 175 9.79 -4.44 -6.84
CA GLY A 175 9.63 -3.30 -7.72
C GLY A 175 10.92 -2.52 -7.94
N SER A 176 11.78 -2.43 -6.93
CA SER A 176 13.09 -1.81 -7.04
C SER A 176 14.00 -2.60 -7.99
N ASP A 177 14.04 -3.91 -7.85
CA ASP A 177 14.84 -4.77 -8.72
C ASP A 177 14.38 -4.67 -10.19
N SER A 178 13.05 -4.66 -10.44
CA SER A 178 12.51 -4.48 -11.78
C SER A 178 12.82 -3.11 -12.39
N ALA A 179 12.87 -2.05 -11.57
CA ALA A 179 13.21 -0.71 -12.02
C ALA A 179 14.71 -0.57 -12.35
N LEU A 180 15.58 -1.28 -11.63
CA LEU A 180 17.01 -1.35 -11.92
C LEU A 180 17.27 -2.05 -13.26
N PHE A 181 16.58 -3.16 -13.52
CA PHE A 181 16.70 -3.87 -14.82
C PHE A 181 16.18 -3.07 -16.01
N SER A 182 15.17 -2.21 -15.82
CA SER A 182 14.69 -1.35 -16.90
C SER A 182 15.60 -0.15 -17.17
N GLN A 183 16.43 0.28 -16.21
CA GLN A 183 17.44 1.32 -16.43
C GLN A 183 18.69 0.80 -17.14
N ASP A 184 19.05 -0.46 -16.95
CA ASP A 184 20.16 -1.11 -17.68
C ASP A 184 19.86 -1.32 -19.18
N TYR A 185 18.57 -1.29 -19.58
CA TYR A 185 18.15 -1.36 -20.99
C TYR A 185 17.99 0.01 -21.65
N MET A 186 18.18 1.10 -20.97
CA MET A 186 18.41 2.41 -21.60
C MET A 186 19.87 2.42 -22.04
N ASP A 187 20.06 1.99 -23.29
CA ASP A 187 21.31 1.99 -24.04
C ASP A 187 22.06 3.32 -23.82
N PRO A 188 23.26 3.33 -23.22
CA PRO A 188 24.04 4.54 -23.05
C PRO A 188 24.43 5.19 -24.39
N SER A 189 24.16 4.54 -25.53
CA SER A 189 24.36 5.09 -26.87
C SER A 189 23.26 6.07 -27.31
N GLN A 190 22.12 6.16 -26.61
CA GLN A 190 21.07 7.14 -26.95
C GLN A 190 21.32 8.56 -26.37
N ASP A 191 22.27 8.73 -25.46
CA ASP A 191 22.65 10.06 -24.94
C ASP A 191 23.80 10.71 -25.69
N GLN A 192 24.34 10.02 -26.73
CA GLN A 192 25.23 10.62 -27.70
C GLN A 192 24.50 10.79 -29.02
N GLY A 193 23.52 11.68 -29.04
CA GLY A 193 23.14 12.32 -30.29
C GLY A 193 24.42 12.90 -30.89
N PRO A 194 24.72 12.70 -32.18
CA PRO A 194 25.92 13.28 -32.78
C PRO A 194 25.90 14.76 -32.50
N PRO A 195 27.03 15.33 -32.07
CA PRO A 195 27.09 16.79 -31.86
C PRO A 195 26.71 17.40 -33.20
N TYR A 196 25.60 18.15 -33.21
CA TYR A 196 25.27 18.98 -34.35
C TYR A 196 26.48 19.83 -34.66
N PRO A 197 27.03 19.75 -35.88
CA PRO A 197 28.11 20.66 -36.25
C PRO A 197 27.55 22.09 -36.09
N PRO A 198 28.36 23.03 -35.54
CA PRO A 198 27.92 24.38 -35.41
C PRO A 198 27.60 24.92 -36.81
N TYR A 199 26.44 25.56 -36.92
CA TYR A 199 26.06 26.28 -38.15
C TYR A 199 27.17 27.24 -38.49
N ALA A 200 27.99 26.88 -39.48
CA ALA A 200 28.91 27.78 -40.12
C ALA A 200 28.08 28.74 -40.97
N SER A 201 28.11 30.01 -40.60
CA SER A 201 27.64 31.09 -41.46
C SER A 201 28.50 31.07 -42.75
N ASN A 202 27.95 30.57 -43.84
CA ASN A 202 28.59 30.64 -45.13
C ASN A 202 28.02 31.80 -45.92
N ASP A 203 28.72 32.90 -45.83
CA ASP A 203 28.93 33.77 -46.99
C ASP A 203 30.04 33.14 -47.84
N ASP A 204 29.71 32.30 -48.80
CA ASP A 204 30.44 32.05 -50.04
C ASP A 204 29.70 30.94 -50.81
N LEU A 205 28.83 31.36 -51.73
CA LEU A 205 28.12 30.52 -52.68
C LEU A 205 29.05 30.20 -53.86
N ASP A 206 29.56 29.00 -53.93
CA ASP A 206 30.11 28.44 -55.19
C ASP A 206 29.05 27.58 -55.89
N PRO A 207 28.56 27.92 -57.09
CA PRO A 207 27.45 27.24 -57.76
C PRO A 207 27.84 25.98 -58.54
N SER A 208 29.01 25.39 -58.35
CA SER A 208 29.51 24.29 -59.20
C SER A 208 29.70 22.91 -58.49
N ALA A 209 29.21 22.69 -57.26
CA ALA A 209 29.28 21.37 -56.62
C ALA A 209 28.08 20.52 -57.01
N GLY A 210 28.29 19.64 -58.01
CA GLY A 210 27.28 18.70 -58.47
C GLY A 210 26.84 17.72 -57.37
N TYR A 211 25.57 17.36 -57.44
CA TYR A 211 24.94 16.35 -56.59
C TYR A 211 25.69 15.00 -56.72
N GLN A 212 26.39 14.62 -55.63
CA GLN A 212 26.88 13.25 -55.52
C GLN A 212 25.73 12.37 -55.00
N GLN A 213 25.33 11.46 -55.88
CA GLN A 213 24.35 10.41 -55.60
C GLN A 213 24.92 9.46 -54.55
N PRO A 214 24.15 9.05 -53.52
CA PRO A 214 24.64 8.08 -52.51
C PRO A 214 24.86 6.72 -53.19
N PRO A 215 25.85 5.91 -52.75
CA PRO A 215 26.14 4.60 -53.33
C PRO A 215 24.97 3.63 -53.13
N THR A 216 24.62 2.96 -54.22
CA THR A 216 23.49 2.02 -54.40
C THR A 216 23.77 0.60 -53.91
N ASP A 217 24.70 0.37 -52.98
CA ASP A 217 25.13 -1.01 -52.64
C ASP A 217 24.78 -1.40 -51.20
N ALA A 218 23.53 -1.26 -50.80
CA ALA A 218 23.07 -1.73 -49.47
C ALA A 218 21.65 -2.29 -49.42
N TYR A 219 21.18 -2.97 -50.50
CA TYR A 219 19.90 -3.70 -50.48
C TYR A 219 20.03 -5.06 -51.17
N GLU A 220 20.79 -5.97 -50.60
CA GLU A 220 20.62 -7.41 -50.76
C GLU A 220 20.67 -8.08 -49.38
N ALA A 221 19.56 -8.01 -48.61
CA ALA A 221 19.27 -8.95 -47.57
C ALA A 221 17.87 -9.49 -47.79
N SER A 222 17.82 -10.76 -48.16
CA SER A 222 16.66 -11.57 -48.49
C SER A 222 15.55 -11.50 -47.41
N PRO A 223 14.27 -11.51 -47.78
CA PRO A 223 13.20 -11.67 -46.82
C PRO A 223 13.09 -13.13 -46.40
N GLN A 224 13.49 -13.45 -45.16
CA GLN A 224 13.12 -14.70 -44.51
C GLN A 224 11.65 -14.70 -44.14
N GLY A 225 10.97 -15.74 -44.66
CA GLY A 225 9.55 -15.89 -44.65
C GLY A 225 8.88 -15.94 -43.31
N TYR A 226 7.70 -15.36 -43.25
CA TYR A 226 6.70 -15.60 -42.25
C TYR A 226 6.24 -17.07 -42.29
N GLN A 227 6.51 -17.84 -41.24
CA GLN A 227 5.83 -19.10 -41.01
C GLN A 227 4.45 -18.83 -40.41
N THR A 228 3.42 -19.07 -41.23
CA THR A 228 2.05 -19.26 -40.77
C THR A 228 2.01 -20.53 -39.93
N GLN A 229 1.71 -20.43 -38.65
CA GLN A 229 1.24 -21.56 -37.83
C GLN A 229 -0.27 -21.61 -37.94
N ASP A 230 -0.74 -22.61 -38.71
CA ASP A 230 -2.10 -23.14 -38.63
C ASP A 230 -2.23 -23.97 -37.33
N TYR A 231 -3.34 -23.77 -36.66
CA TYR A 231 -4.14 -24.41 -35.63
C TYR A 231 -4.43 -23.52 -34.45
#